data_8a5f5af364e95ef5deda83246f3890af
#
_entry.id   8a5f5af364e95ef5deda83246f3890af
#
_cell.length_a   1.000
_cell.length_b   1.000
_cell.length_c   1.000
_cell.angle_alpha   90.00
_cell.angle_beta   90.00
_cell.angle_gamma   90.00
#
_symmetry.space_group_name_H-M   'P 1'
#
loop_
_entity.id
_entity.type
_entity.pdbx_description
1 polymer ?
#
loop_
_entity_poly.entity_id
_entity_poly.type
_entity_poly.pdbx_seq_one_letter_code
_entity_poly.pdbx_strand_id
1 'polypeptide(L)'
;MEDIGVTVKEKLTSKKDRFTQLTSLLKNEGFEVELICEDDFTSITFNTSNPDPIEISIQLFNDYFRVCYWDGYGVAEFYDYKNFSKAFKKFTKFLTKSKS
;
A
#
# COMPACT_ATOMS: atom_id res chain seq x y z
N MET A 1 -13.91 -7.53 26.52
CA MET A 1 -13.84 -7.46 26.07
C MET A 1 -13.44 -7.58 25.34
N GLU A 2 -13.31 -7.71 25.35
CA GLU A 2 -13.12 -7.83 24.75
C GLU A 2 -12.54 -7.85 23.98
N ASP A 3 -12.44 -7.97 24.11
CA ASP A 3 -12.06 -8.04 23.41
C ASP A 3 -11.55 -7.72 22.82
N ILE A 4 -11.59 -7.68 23.19
CA ILE A 4 -11.23 -7.47 22.75
C ILE A 4 -10.63 -7.06 21.89
N GLY A 5 -10.44 -6.84 21.88
CA GLY A 5 -9.95 -6.67 21.21
C GLY A 5 -9.43 -6.75 20.46
N VAL A 6 -9.65 -6.70 21.03
CA VAL A 6 -9.27 -7.31 20.31
C VAL A 6 -8.74 -7.40 19.19
N THR A 7 -8.63 -7.83 19.17
CA THR A 7 -8.15 -8.22 17.89
C THR A 7 -8.80 -7.49 16.75
N VAL A 8 -9.35 -6.40 17.06
CA VAL A 8 -9.89 -5.54 16.04
C VAL A 8 -8.72 -5.04 15.22
N LYS A 9 -8.75 -5.27 13.93
CA LYS A 9 -7.73 -4.75 13.06
C LYS A 9 -7.93 -3.26 12.88
N GLU A 10 -6.85 -2.54 12.98
CA GLU A 10 -6.89 -1.12 12.74
C GLU A 10 -7.20 -0.85 11.27
N LYS A 11 -8.10 0.09 11.02
CA LYS A 11 -8.39 0.51 9.67
C LYS A 11 -7.15 1.16 9.05
N LEU A 12 -7.02 1.06 7.73
CA LEU A 12 -5.88 1.65 7.05
C LEU A 12 -5.84 3.16 7.20
N THR A 13 -7.00 3.80 7.34
CA THR A 13 -7.05 5.24 7.58
C THR A 13 -6.38 5.66 8.87
N SER A 14 -6.29 4.77 9.87
CA SER A 14 -5.55 5.06 11.09
C SER A 14 -4.06 5.20 10.85
N LYS A 15 -3.58 4.74 9.70
CA LYS A 15 -2.18 4.83 9.30
C LYS A 15 -1.98 5.83 8.16
N LYS A 16 -2.98 6.66 7.89
CA LYS A 16 -2.95 7.58 6.76
C LYS A 16 -1.71 8.46 6.76
N ASP A 17 -1.26 8.89 7.93
CA ASP A 17 -0.08 9.75 8.02
C ASP A 17 1.16 9.08 7.44
N ARG A 18 1.31 7.77 7.65
CA ARG A 18 2.45 7.02 7.12
C ARG A 18 2.41 6.99 5.60
N PHE A 19 1.22 6.74 5.04
CA PHE A 19 1.08 6.69 3.58
C PHE A 19 1.26 8.07 2.96
N THR A 20 0.73 9.10 3.62
CA THR A 20 0.90 10.49 3.15
C THR A 20 2.37 10.87 3.14
N GLN A 21 3.11 10.48 4.18
CA GLN A 21 4.53 10.76 4.27
C GLN A 21 5.31 10.11 3.14
N LEU A 22 5.01 8.83 2.85
CA LEU A 22 5.65 8.13 1.74
C LEU A 22 5.36 8.83 0.42
N THR A 23 4.11 9.21 0.21
CA THR A 23 3.70 9.89 -1.01
C THR A 23 4.44 11.23 -1.17
N SER A 24 4.56 11.97 -0.08
CA SER A 24 5.29 13.25 -0.10
C SER A 24 6.76 13.06 -0.44
N LEU A 25 7.39 12.02 0.12
CA LEU A 25 8.78 11.72 -0.18
C LEU A 25 8.97 11.40 -1.67
N LEU A 26 8.05 10.60 -2.23
CA LEU A 26 8.13 10.26 -3.64
C LEU A 26 7.98 11.49 -4.53
N LYS A 27 7.04 12.37 -4.18
CA LYS A 27 6.85 13.61 -4.93
C LYS A 27 8.08 14.50 -4.85
N ASN A 28 8.70 14.57 -3.68
CA ASN A 28 9.93 15.35 -3.50
C ASN A 28 11.08 14.77 -4.32
N GLU A 29 11.06 13.48 -4.61
CA GLU A 29 12.07 12.84 -5.45
C GLU A 29 11.76 12.97 -6.95
N GLY A 30 10.66 13.63 -7.29
CA GLY A 30 10.32 13.89 -8.67
C GLY A 30 9.35 12.89 -9.30
N PHE A 31 8.78 11.99 -8.51
CA PHE A 31 7.84 11.01 -9.04
C PHE A 31 6.42 11.57 -9.04
N GLU A 32 5.68 11.27 -10.10
CA GLU A 32 4.25 11.60 -10.18
C GLU A 32 3.46 10.45 -9.59
N VAL A 33 2.91 10.66 -8.42
CA VAL A 33 2.20 9.60 -7.69
C VAL A 33 0.87 10.12 -7.16
N GLU A 34 -0.06 9.20 -6.98
CA GLU A 34 -1.36 9.49 -6.38
C GLU A 34 -1.61 8.53 -5.24
N LEU A 35 -2.15 9.04 -4.15
CA LEU A 35 -2.50 8.27 -2.97
C LEU A 35 -4.01 8.16 -2.84
N ILE A 36 -4.49 6.92 -2.65
CA ILE A 36 -5.86 6.67 -2.21
C ILE A 36 -5.76 5.97 -0.87
N CYS A 37 -6.47 6.47 0.14
CA CYS A 37 -6.44 5.86 1.45
C CYS A 37 -7.85 5.79 2.00
N GLU A 38 -8.38 4.56 2.10
CA GLU A 38 -9.70 4.26 2.63
C GLU A 38 -9.54 3.29 3.80
N ASP A 39 -10.62 3.02 4.51
CA ASP A 39 -10.57 2.17 5.70
C ASP A 39 -9.99 0.80 5.43
N ASP A 40 -10.31 0.22 4.29
CA ASP A 40 -9.91 -1.15 3.97
C ASP A 40 -9.04 -1.25 2.71
N PHE A 41 -8.65 -0.11 2.13
CA PHE A 41 -7.86 -0.11 0.91
C PHE A 41 -7.01 1.15 0.83
N THR A 42 -5.72 0.96 0.54
CA THR A 42 -4.79 2.06 0.31
C THR A 42 -3.94 1.72 -0.91
N SER A 43 -3.77 2.69 -1.78
CA SER A 43 -2.87 2.49 -2.93
C SER A 43 -2.05 3.73 -3.20
N ILE A 44 -0.85 3.49 -3.74
CA ILE A 44 -0.03 4.53 -4.33
C ILE A 44 0.19 4.13 -5.79
N THR A 45 -0.18 5.03 -6.69
CA THR A 45 -0.09 4.79 -8.13
C THR A 45 0.99 5.70 -8.70
N PHE A 46 1.92 5.11 -9.45
CA PHE A 46 2.94 5.86 -10.18
C PHE A 46 2.43 6.11 -11.59
N ASN A 47 2.29 7.37 -11.96
CA ASN A 47 1.89 7.74 -13.31
C ASN A 47 3.14 7.73 -14.19
N THR A 48 3.23 6.70 -15.02
CA THR A 48 4.42 6.49 -15.85
C THR A 48 4.00 6.52 -17.33
N SER A 49 5.00 6.39 -18.21
CA SER A 49 4.73 6.27 -19.63
C SER A 49 4.38 4.85 -20.05
N ASN A 50 4.25 3.94 -19.12
CA ASN A 50 3.83 2.56 -19.40
C ASN A 50 2.39 2.54 -19.90
N PRO A 51 1.95 1.44 -20.54
CA PRO A 51 0.56 1.31 -20.94
C PRO A 51 -0.42 1.54 -19.79
N ASP A 52 -0.08 1.02 -18.59
CA ASP A 52 -0.86 1.24 -17.38
C ASP A 52 0.04 1.78 -16.29
N PRO A 53 -0.51 2.53 -15.33
CA PRO A 53 0.29 2.98 -14.19
C PRO A 53 0.75 1.80 -13.34
N ILE A 54 1.87 1.98 -12.66
CA ILE A 54 2.30 1.04 -11.63
C ILE A 54 1.49 1.31 -10.39
N GLU A 55 0.93 0.27 -9.80
CA GLU A 55 0.09 0.43 -8.60
C GLU A 55 0.54 -0.51 -7.51
N ILE A 56 0.75 0.03 -6.31
CA ILE A 56 1.05 -0.76 -5.11
C ILE A 56 -0.08 -0.50 -4.12
N SER A 57 -0.66 -1.57 -3.58
CA SER A 57 -1.80 -1.42 -2.68
C SER A 57 -1.71 -2.35 -1.48
N ILE A 58 -2.43 -1.98 -0.43
CA ILE A 58 -2.71 -2.84 0.71
C ILE A 58 -4.21 -2.89 0.85
N GLN A 59 -4.76 -4.09 0.93
CA GLN A 59 -6.19 -4.27 1.17
C GLN A 59 -6.37 -5.02 2.47
N LEU A 60 -7.28 -4.52 3.31
CA LEU A 60 -7.58 -5.14 4.59
C LEU A 60 -8.79 -6.05 4.43
N PHE A 61 -8.58 -7.33 4.74
CA PHE A 61 -9.66 -8.32 4.82
C PHE A 61 -9.95 -8.60 6.29
N ASN A 62 -10.85 -9.54 6.56
CA ASN A 62 -11.30 -9.79 7.92
C ASN A 62 -10.17 -10.14 8.88
N ASP A 63 -9.18 -10.90 8.42
CA ASP A 63 -8.12 -11.38 9.31
C ASP A 63 -6.73 -11.26 8.71
N TYR A 64 -6.57 -10.52 7.62
CA TYR A 64 -5.23 -10.34 7.04
C TYR A 64 -5.20 -9.11 6.13
N PHE A 65 -3.97 -8.70 5.79
CA PHE A 65 -3.69 -7.65 4.83
C PHE A 65 -3.10 -8.26 3.57
N ARG A 66 -3.58 -7.83 2.41
CA ARG A 66 -3.00 -8.26 1.13
C ARG A 66 -2.27 -7.09 0.50
N VAL A 67 -0.97 -7.30 0.25
CA VAL A 67 -0.15 -6.34 -0.48
C VAL A 67 -0.13 -6.77 -1.93
N CYS A 68 -0.44 -5.85 -2.82
CA CYS A 68 -0.53 -6.13 -4.25
C CYS A 68 0.40 -5.18 -5.00
N TYR A 69 1.09 -5.70 -5.99
CA TYR A 69 1.95 -4.94 -6.87
C TYR A 69 1.55 -5.21 -8.32
N TRP A 70 1.29 -4.16 -9.08
CA TRP A 70 0.98 -4.22 -10.51
C TRP A 70 2.06 -3.41 -11.23
N ASP A 71 2.77 -4.05 -12.17
CA ASP A 71 3.93 -3.43 -12.80
C ASP A 71 3.60 -2.59 -14.03
N GLY A 72 2.34 -2.49 -14.41
CA GLY A 72 1.92 -1.72 -15.57
C GLY A 72 1.97 -2.47 -16.88
N TYR A 73 2.44 -3.72 -16.88
CA TYR A 73 2.58 -4.50 -18.11
C TYR A 73 1.81 -5.81 -18.11
N GLY A 74 1.47 -6.33 -16.94
CA GLY A 74 0.77 -7.61 -16.90
C GLY A 74 1.23 -8.52 -15.79
N VAL A 75 2.24 -8.12 -15.03
CA VAL A 75 2.69 -8.90 -13.89
C VAL A 75 2.05 -8.35 -12.63
N ALA A 76 1.38 -9.20 -11.87
CA ALA A 76 0.81 -8.85 -10.58
C ALA A 76 1.35 -9.81 -9.53
N GLU A 77 1.69 -9.27 -8.37
CA GLU A 77 2.18 -10.07 -7.24
C GLU A 77 1.30 -9.78 -6.04
N PHE A 78 0.99 -10.82 -5.27
CA PHE A 78 0.14 -10.71 -4.09
C PHE A 78 0.82 -11.39 -2.91
N TYR A 79 0.80 -10.72 -1.75
CA TYR A 79 1.39 -11.24 -0.52
C TYR A 79 0.46 -10.95 0.64
N ASP A 80 0.16 -11.98 1.44
CA ASP A 80 -0.78 -11.85 2.55
C ASP A 80 -0.02 -11.88 3.87
N TYR A 81 -0.42 -10.98 4.77
CA TYR A 81 0.20 -10.84 6.09
C TYR A 81 -0.89 -10.63 7.13
N LYS A 82 -0.70 -11.19 8.31
CA LYS A 82 -1.62 -10.96 9.42
C LYS A 82 -1.28 -9.70 10.21
N ASN A 83 -0.10 -9.18 9.99
CA ASN A 83 0.45 -8.09 10.77
C ASN A 83 0.68 -6.88 9.86
N PHE A 84 0.17 -5.71 10.29
CA PHE A 84 0.30 -4.51 9.47
C PHE A 84 1.76 -4.14 9.21
N SER A 85 2.62 -4.26 10.23
CA SER A 85 4.03 -3.88 10.07
C SER A 85 4.70 -4.67 8.96
N LYS A 86 4.41 -5.96 8.86
CA LYS A 86 4.98 -6.80 7.80
C LYS A 86 4.41 -6.43 6.44
N ALA A 87 3.11 -6.17 6.38
CA ALA A 87 2.48 -5.74 5.14
C ALA A 87 3.05 -4.40 4.68
N PHE A 88 3.20 -3.47 5.61
CA PHE A 88 3.73 -2.15 5.30
C PHE A 88 5.17 -2.23 4.82
N LYS A 89 5.97 -3.12 5.41
CA LYS A 89 7.34 -3.33 4.98
C LYS A 89 7.40 -3.84 3.53
N LYS A 90 6.52 -4.77 3.19
CA LYS A 90 6.46 -5.27 1.81
C LYS A 90 5.98 -4.17 0.86
N PHE A 91 5.01 -3.39 1.29
CA PHE A 91 4.49 -2.25 0.54
C PHE A 91 5.63 -1.27 0.20
N THR A 92 6.45 -0.92 1.18
CA THR A 92 7.55 0.01 0.95
C THR A 92 8.63 -0.59 0.06
N LYS A 93 8.84 -1.90 0.12
CA LYS A 93 9.78 -2.56 -0.79
C LYS A 93 9.33 -2.43 -2.25
N PHE A 94 8.03 -2.59 -2.48
CA PHE A 94 7.49 -2.41 -3.82
C PHE A 94 7.60 -0.97 -4.30
N LEU A 95 7.42 0.01 -3.39
CA LEU A 95 7.63 1.41 -3.75
C LEU A 95 9.06 1.64 -4.22
N THR A 96 10.03 1.09 -3.48
CA THR A 96 11.45 1.21 -3.86
C THR A 96 11.71 0.56 -5.21
N LYS A 97 11.14 -0.62 -5.44
CA LYS A 97 11.27 -1.33 -6.71
C LYS A 97 10.70 -0.50 -7.87
N SER A 98 9.60 0.21 -7.61
CA SER A 98 8.92 0.99 -8.64
C SER A 98 9.69 2.23 -9.04
N LYS A 99 10.65 2.66 -8.23
CA LYS A 99 11.50 3.81 -8.57
C LYS A 99 12.57 3.48 -9.60
N SER A 100 12.83 2.22 -9.83
CA SER A 100 13.91 1.78 -10.73
C SER A 100 13.58 1.92 -12.19
#